data_bb67e009c116a6f2948be27ba4fb580a
#
_entry.id   bb67e009c116a6f2948be27ba4fb580a
#
_cell.length_a   1.000
_cell.length_b   1.000
_cell.length_c   1.000
_cell.angle_alpha   90.00
_cell.angle_beta   90.00
_cell.angle_gamma   90.00
#
_symmetry.space_group_name_H-M   'P 1'
#
loop_
_entity.id
_entity.type
_entity.pdbx_description
1 polymer ?
#
loop_
_entity_poly.entity_id
_entity_poly.type
_entity_poly.pdbx_seq_one_letter_code
_entity_poly.pdbx_strand_id
1 'polypeptide(L)'
;MSLGKIIFIVLLLAIVIAAAIFGPRFYRVNQMIHLYDEGKISENFINMDKIFDTIPLSASPTTFTFDEGTFDLPEAFILEGKEQSLQEALDYFETDGLIVLSGNKKIYENYWHGNTKDSKHISWSVAKSFLSAMIGIAVNDGLININEP
;
A
#
# COMPACT_ATOMS: atom_id res chain seq x y z
N MET A 1 -50.83 11.59 17.85
CA MET A 1 -49.62 12.31 17.38
C MET A 1 -50.05 13.22 16.23
N SER A 2 -49.64 14.48 16.16
CA SER A 2 -50.07 15.38 15.07
C SER A 2 -49.46 14.91 13.75
N LEU A 3 -50.16 15.15 12.63
CA LEU A 3 -49.68 14.79 11.29
C LEU A 3 -48.29 15.34 11.00
N GLY A 4 -47.96 16.58 11.44
CA GLY A 4 -46.65 17.18 11.32
C GLY A 4 -45.54 16.41 12.03
N LYS A 5 -45.81 15.83 13.22
CA LYS A 5 -44.83 14.99 13.93
C LYS A 5 -44.58 13.67 13.19
N ILE A 6 -45.60 13.09 12.58
CA ILE A 6 -45.49 11.85 11.79
C ILE A 6 -44.58 12.14 10.57
N ILE A 7 -44.88 13.18 9.81
CA ILE A 7 -44.08 13.58 8.62
C ILE A 7 -42.63 13.84 9.03
N PHE A 8 -42.40 14.58 10.12
CA PHE A 8 -41.02 14.84 10.59
C PHE A 8 -40.26 13.55 10.90
N ILE A 9 -40.89 12.59 11.61
CA ILE A 9 -40.26 11.31 11.95
C ILE A 9 -39.96 10.49 10.68
N VAL A 10 -40.87 10.45 9.72
CA VAL A 10 -40.65 9.75 8.44
C VAL A 10 -39.49 10.34 7.65
N LEU A 11 -39.41 11.68 7.57
CA LEU A 11 -38.28 12.36 6.91
C LEU A 11 -36.96 12.10 7.61
N LEU A 12 -36.94 12.14 8.94
CA LEU A 12 -35.75 11.83 9.72
C LEU A 12 -35.27 10.39 9.48
N LEU A 13 -36.18 9.43 9.52
CA LEU A 13 -35.88 8.03 9.23
C LEU A 13 -35.34 7.86 7.79
N ALA A 14 -35.93 8.53 6.80
CA ALA A 14 -35.46 8.50 5.43
C ALA A 14 -34.03 9.05 5.30
N ILE A 15 -33.70 10.15 6.00
CA ILE A 15 -32.35 10.72 6.02
C ILE A 15 -31.36 9.74 6.66
N VAL A 16 -31.72 9.12 7.81
CA VAL A 16 -30.86 8.14 8.49
C VAL A 16 -30.61 6.92 7.59
N ILE A 17 -31.64 6.41 6.94
CA ILE A 17 -31.52 5.29 6.00
C ILE A 17 -30.62 5.69 4.80
N ALA A 18 -30.84 6.85 4.23
CA ALA A 18 -30.00 7.36 3.14
C ALA A 18 -28.54 7.51 3.57
N ALA A 19 -28.28 8.08 4.75
CA ALA A 19 -26.94 8.18 5.31
C ALA A 19 -26.27 6.82 5.55
N ALA A 20 -27.02 5.84 6.03
CA ALA A 20 -26.52 4.48 6.23
C ALA A 20 -26.16 3.77 4.91
N ILE A 21 -26.96 3.99 3.84
CA ILE A 21 -26.75 3.35 2.53
C ILE A 21 -25.63 4.05 1.75
N PHE A 22 -25.67 5.37 1.71
CA PHE A 22 -24.78 6.16 0.83
C PHE A 22 -23.54 6.70 1.55
N GLY A 23 -23.58 6.85 2.89
CA GLY A 23 -22.48 7.37 3.69
C GLY A 23 -21.16 6.61 3.50
N PRO A 24 -21.12 5.27 3.57
CA PRO A 24 -19.89 4.51 3.34
C PRO A 24 -19.31 4.69 1.93
N ARG A 25 -20.19 4.77 0.92
CA ARG A 25 -19.76 5.02 -0.47
C ARG A 25 -19.20 6.42 -0.64
N PHE A 26 -19.87 7.42 -0.07
CA PHE A 26 -19.40 8.81 -0.09
C PHE A 26 -18.05 8.94 0.64
N TYR A 27 -17.90 8.30 1.80
CA TYR A 27 -16.65 8.28 2.55
C TYR A 27 -15.50 7.68 1.71
N ARG A 28 -15.72 6.51 1.07
CA ARG A 28 -14.71 5.89 0.19
C ARG A 28 -14.33 6.79 -0.99
N VAL A 29 -15.31 7.39 -1.67
CA VAL A 29 -15.04 8.33 -2.79
C VAL A 29 -14.23 9.52 -2.30
N ASN A 30 -14.59 10.08 -1.14
CA ASN A 30 -13.82 11.17 -0.55
C ASN A 30 -12.37 10.77 -0.26
N GLN A 31 -12.13 9.57 0.29
CA GLN A 31 -10.78 9.06 0.52
C GLN A 31 -10.01 8.84 -0.79
N MET A 32 -10.67 8.37 -1.86
CA MET A 32 -10.04 8.24 -3.19
C MET A 32 -9.61 9.58 -3.77
N ILE A 33 -10.43 10.63 -3.61
CA ILE A 33 -10.11 11.98 -4.09
C ILE A 33 -8.89 12.54 -3.34
N HIS A 34 -8.77 12.25 -2.05
CA HIS A 34 -7.71 12.73 -1.15
C HIS A 34 -6.56 11.73 -0.97
N LEU A 35 -6.46 10.73 -1.86
CA LEU A 35 -5.47 9.65 -1.73
C LEU A 35 -4.02 10.15 -1.74
N TYR A 36 -3.76 11.20 -2.53
CA TYR A 36 -2.44 11.79 -2.72
C TYR A 36 -2.29 13.17 -2.05
N ASP A 37 -3.12 13.49 -1.08
CA ASP A 37 -2.99 14.74 -0.35
C ASP A 37 -1.65 14.78 0.39
N GLU A 38 -0.96 15.90 0.30
CA GLU A 38 0.31 16.14 0.99
C GLU A 38 0.18 15.87 2.49
N GLY A 39 1.16 15.19 3.07
CA GLY A 39 1.19 14.79 4.48
C GLY A 39 0.23 13.66 4.88
N LYS A 40 -0.56 13.10 3.94
CA LYS A 40 -1.44 11.94 4.18
C LYS A 40 -1.12 10.73 3.33
N ILE A 41 -0.25 10.88 2.35
CA ILE A 41 0.03 9.86 1.34
C ILE A 41 0.50 8.55 1.99
N SER A 42 1.44 8.60 2.93
CA SER A 42 1.96 7.44 3.64
C SER A 42 0.87 6.74 4.48
N GLU A 43 0.05 7.51 5.22
CA GLU A 43 -1.08 6.97 5.98
C GLU A 43 -2.12 6.31 5.05
N ASN A 44 -2.44 6.95 3.94
CA ASN A 44 -3.39 6.42 2.97
C ASN A 44 -2.87 5.11 2.34
N PHE A 45 -1.57 5.02 2.04
CA PHE A 45 -0.96 3.88 1.36
C PHE A 45 -0.90 2.60 2.20
N ILE A 46 -0.89 2.71 3.52
CA ILE A 46 -1.01 1.55 4.43
C ILE A 46 -2.45 1.20 4.81
N ASN A 47 -3.41 2.04 4.43
CA ASN A 47 -4.83 1.88 4.75
C ASN A 47 -5.71 1.63 3.50
N MET A 48 -5.13 1.09 2.44
CA MET A 48 -5.84 0.86 1.17
C MET A 48 -7.03 -0.10 1.31
N ASP A 49 -6.99 -1.02 2.26
CA ASP A 49 -8.08 -1.93 2.58
C ASP A 49 -9.32 -1.24 3.16
N LYS A 50 -9.16 -0.03 3.69
CA LYS A 50 -10.29 0.82 4.13
C LYS A 50 -10.96 1.58 2.98
N ILE A 51 -10.23 1.77 1.89
CA ILE A 51 -10.65 2.55 0.72
C ILE A 51 -11.21 1.61 -0.35
N PHE A 52 -10.52 0.50 -0.62
CA PHE A 52 -10.84 -0.45 -1.66
C PHE A 52 -11.22 -1.82 -1.09
N ASP A 53 -12.02 -2.58 -1.83
CA ASP A 53 -12.28 -3.97 -1.48
C ASP A 53 -11.02 -4.79 -1.76
N THR A 54 -10.62 -5.59 -0.77
CA THR A 54 -9.40 -6.41 -0.83
C THR A 54 -9.70 -7.87 -0.57
N ILE A 55 -8.91 -8.75 -1.17
CA ILE A 55 -8.95 -10.19 -0.92
C ILE A 55 -7.65 -10.58 -0.22
N PRO A 56 -7.70 -11.10 1.01
CA PRO A 56 -6.51 -11.55 1.71
C PRO A 56 -5.95 -12.81 1.04
N LEU A 57 -4.66 -12.84 0.79
CA LEU A 57 -3.94 -14.04 0.39
C LEU A 57 -3.18 -14.59 1.60
N SER A 58 -3.36 -15.88 1.86
CA SER A 58 -2.61 -16.55 2.93
C SER A 58 -1.15 -16.71 2.51
N ALA A 59 -0.23 -16.47 3.45
CA ALA A 59 1.17 -16.80 3.24
C ALA A 59 1.37 -18.32 3.09
N SER A 60 2.44 -18.70 2.36
CA SER A 60 2.88 -20.09 2.33
C SER A 60 3.23 -20.57 3.75
N PRO A 61 2.96 -21.83 4.11
CA PRO A 61 3.44 -22.42 5.36
C PRO A 61 4.97 -22.46 5.42
N THR A 62 5.63 -22.42 4.27
CA THR A 62 7.09 -22.37 4.15
C THR A 62 7.46 -20.98 3.62
N THR A 63 8.09 -20.16 4.47
CA THR A 63 8.56 -18.83 4.10
C THR A 63 10.08 -18.84 3.97
N PHE A 64 10.56 -18.13 2.96
CA PHE A 64 11.99 -17.84 2.86
C PHE A 64 12.37 -16.77 3.89
N THR A 65 13.49 -16.98 4.57
CA THR A 65 14.05 -16.01 5.52
C THR A 65 15.44 -15.60 5.07
N PHE A 66 15.72 -14.31 5.10
CA PHE A 66 17.07 -13.79 4.88
C PHE A 66 17.90 -13.98 6.14
N ASP A 67 19.17 -14.24 5.98
CA ASP A 67 20.14 -14.10 7.06
C ASP A 67 20.24 -12.61 7.45
N GLU A 68 20.56 -12.35 8.71
CA GLU A 68 20.77 -10.98 9.17
C GLU A 68 22.23 -10.54 8.90
N GLY A 69 22.38 -9.27 8.55
CA GLY A 69 23.65 -8.61 8.37
C GLY A 69 23.56 -7.16 8.84
N THR A 70 24.64 -6.42 8.72
CA THR A 70 24.69 -5.00 9.08
C THR A 70 25.34 -4.22 7.95
N PHE A 71 24.81 -3.04 7.69
CA PHE A 71 25.35 -2.07 6.74
C PHE A 71 24.99 -0.66 7.20
N ASP A 72 25.98 0.18 7.32
CA ASP A 72 25.77 1.59 7.60
C ASP A 72 25.55 2.31 6.28
N LEU A 73 24.38 2.93 6.13
CA LEU A 73 24.08 3.73 4.96
C LEU A 73 25.06 4.91 4.90
N PRO A 74 25.50 5.29 3.68
CA PRO A 74 26.30 6.50 3.53
C PRO A 74 25.50 7.74 3.90
N GLU A 75 26.14 8.75 4.48
CA GLU A 75 25.50 10.03 4.79
C GLU A 75 25.14 10.81 3.52
N ALA A 76 25.93 10.61 2.46
CA ALA A 76 25.77 11.32 1.20
C ALA A 76 26.12 10.43 -0.01
N PHE A 77 25.69 10.84 -1.18
CA PHE A 77 26.00 10.21 -2.47
C PHE A 77 26.25 11.27 -3.54
N ILE A 78 26.88 10.88 -4.65
CA ILE A 78 27.13 11.78 -5.78
C ILE A 78 26.06 11.57 -6.86
N LEU A 79 25.33 12.63 -7.19
CA LEU A 79 24.38 12.68 -8.29
C LEU A 79 24.79 13.81 -9.25
N GLU A 80 25.03 13.48 -10.51
CA GLU A 80 25.44 14.44 -11.55
C GLU A 80 26.67 15.30 -11.14
N GLY A 81 27.62 14.70 -10.42
CA GLY A 81 28.82 15.35 -9.94
C GLY A 81 28.66 16.28 -8.74
N LYS A 82 27.46 16.26 -8.10
CA LYS A 82 27.18 17.03 -6.89
C LYS A 82 26.92 16.06 -5.73
N GLU A 83 27.44 16.40 -4.57
CA GLU A 83 27.13 15.68 -3.34
C GLU A 83 25.72 16.02 -2.88
N GLN A 84 24.96 14.96 -2.55
CA GLN A 84 23.59 15.02 -2.05
C GLN A 84 23.50 14.30 -0.73
N SER A 85 22.76 14.84 0.23
CA SER A 85 22.44 14.17 1.48
C SER A 85 21.47 13.00 1.22
N LEU A 86 21.80 11.81 1.71
CA LEU A 86 20.90 10.66 1.61
C LEU A 86 19.61 10.89 2.41
N GLN A 87 19.73 11.49 3.62
CA GLN A 87 18.55 11.77 4.45
C GLN A 87 17.60 12.76 3.76
N GLU A 88 18.13 13.85 3.19
CA GLU A 88 17.31 14.82 2.45
C GLU A 88 16.63 14.20 1.23
N ALA A 89 17.30 13.27 0.55
CA ALA A 89 16.71 12.54 -0.57
C ALA A 89 15.59 11.61 -0.11
N LEU A 90 15.77 10.85 0.97
CA LEU A 90 14.72 9.99 1.53
C LEU A 90 13.50 10.79 1.96
N ASP A 91 13.71 11.95 2.58
CA ASP A 91 12.64 12.85 3.00
C ASP A 91 11.91 13.47 1.80
N TYR A 92 12.66 13.92 0.79
CA TYR A 92 12.10 14.49 -0.44
C TYR A 92 11.22 13.50 -1.21
N PHE A 93 11.59 12.22 -1.22
CA PHE A 93 10.81 11.15 -1.86
C PHE A 93 9.72 10.55 -0.95
N GLU A 94 9.51 11.11 0.23
CA GLU A 94 8.54 10.59 1.22
C GLU A 94 8.70 9.07 1.40
N THR A 95 9.95 8.62 1.61
CA THR A 95 10.30 7.20 1.68
C THR A 95 9.67 6.57 2.92
N ASP A 96 8.81 5.60 2.73
CA ASP A 96 8.09 4.90 3.81
C ASP A 96 8.85 3.70 4.37
N GLY A 97 9.73 3.11 3.59
CA GLY A 97 10.57 1.99 4.02
C GLY A 97 11.73 1.74 3.07
N LEU A 98 12.84 1.29 3.61
CA LEU A 98 14.03 0.90 2.86
C LEU A 98 14.59 -0.40 3.38
N ILE A 99 14.74 -1.37 2.49
CA ILE A 99 15.43 -2.65 2.76
C ILE A 99 16.58 -2.77 1.78
N VAL A 100 17.77 -3.11 2.29
CA VAL A 100 18.92 -3.41 1.47
C VAL A 100 19.30 -4.88 1.64
N LEU A 101 19.37 -5.57 0.52
CA LEU A 101 19.76 -6.99 0.47
C LEU A 101 21.14 -7.12 -0.18
N SER A 102 21.96 -8.00 0.35
CA SER A 102 23.24 -8.40 -0.24
C SER A 102 23.36 -9.93 -0.24
N GLY A 103 23.23 -10.52 -1.42
CA GLY A 103 23.08 -11.98 -1.56
C GLY A 103 21.87 -12.47 -0.77
N ASN A 104 22.09 -13.41 0.17
CA ASN A 104 21.05 -13.98 1.03
C ASN A 104 20.87 -13.22 2.36
N LYS A 105 21.45 -12.04 2.50
CA LYS A 105 21.41 -11.28 3.75
C LYS A 105 20.59 -10.01 3.61
N LYS A 106 19.77 -9.73 4.62
CA LYS A 106 19.17 -8.43 4.83
C LYS A 106 20.13 -7.62 5.69
N ILE A 107 20.78 -6.62 5.09
CA ILE A 107 21.87 -5.86 5.73
C ILE A 107 21.42 -4.51 6.25
N TYR A 108 20.24 -4.02 5.81
CA TYR A 108 19.61 -2.81 6.33
C TYR A 108 18.09 -2.93 6.21
N GLU A 109 17.38 -2.44 7.20
CA GLU A 109 15.92 -2.34 7.21
C GLU A 109 15.50 -1.16 8.10
N ASN A 110 14.79 -0.21 7.55
CA ASN A 110 14.21 0.90 8.33
C ASN A 110 12.90 1.38 7.70
N TYR A 111 12.05 2.02 8.52
CA TYR A 111 10.72 2.49 8.15
C TYR A 111 10.47 3.89 8.72
N TRP A 112 9.68 4.69 7.99
CA TRP A 112 9.34 6.07 8.34
C TRP A 112 7.83 6.29 8.24
N HIS A 113 7.38 7.48 8.62
CA HIS A 113 5.98 7.95 8.49
C HIS A 113 4.93 6.98 9.08
N GLY A 114 5.26 6.32 10.21
CA GLY A 114 4.37 5.36 10.86
C GLY A 114 4.34 3.97 10.22
N ASN A 115 5.13 3.73 9.17
CA ASN A 115 5.30 2.40 8.59
C ASN A 115 6.13 1.50 9.49
N THR A 116 5.94 0.21 9.35
CA THR A 116 6.65 -0.85 10.06
C THR A 116 6.86 -2.04 9.13
N LYS A 117 7.64 -3.03 9.55
CA LYS A 117 7.80 -4.30 8.81
C LYS A 117 6.48 -5.05 8.54
N ASP A 118 5.46 -4.79 9.34
CA ASP A 118 4.15 -5.45 9.25
C ASP A 118 3.12 -4.58 8.52
N SER A 119 3.49 -3.38 8.07
CA SER A 119 2.60 -2.49 7.32
C SER A 119 2.26 -3.09 5.96
N LYS A 120 0.98 -3.04 5.60
CA LYS A 120 0.47 -3.48 4.29
C LYS A 120 0.49 -2.32 3.30
N HIS A 121 1.67 -1.89 2.94
CA HIS A 121 1.85 -0.80 2.01
C HIS A 121 1.44 -1.21 0.59
N ILE A 122 0.78 -0.31 -0.14
CA ILE A 122 0.43 -0.58 -1.54
C ILE A 122 1.68 -0.70 -2.40
N SER A 123 1.71 -1.71 -3.26
CA SER A 123 2.86 -2.00 -4.13
C SER A 123 2.76 -1.39 -5.53
N TRP A 124 1.61 -0.78 -5.87
CA TRP A 124 1.35 -0.24 -7.20
C TRP A 124 1.82 -1.20 -8.32
N SER A 125 2.55 -0.71 -9.29
CA SER A 125 3.02 -1.50 -10.43
C SER A 125 4.06 -2.56 -10.09
N VAL A 126 4.63 -2.58 -8.90
CA VAL A 126 5.49 -3.70 -8.44
C VAL A 126 4.70 -5.02 -8.42
N ALA A 127 3.37 -4.97 -8.25
CA ALA A 127 2.49 -6.13 -8.42
C ALA A 127 2.66 -6.84 -9.76
N LYS A 128 3.07 -6.13 -10.84
CA LYS A 128 3.35 -6.74 -12.15
C LYS A 128 4.57 -7.66 -12.13
N SER A 129 5.52 -7.42 -11.26
CA SER A 129 6.68 -8.31 -11.06
C SER A 129 6.26 -9.63 -10.45
N PHE A 130 5.30 -9.63 -9.53
CA PHE A 130 4.69 -10.85 -8.99
C PHE A 130 3.93 -11.61 -10.08
N LEU A 131 3.13 -10.91 -10.89
CA LEU A 131 2.42 -11.53 -12.01
C LEU A 131 3.41 -12.16 -13.00
N SER A 132 4.51 -11.48 -13.33
CA SER A 132 5.55 -12.02 -14.21
C SER A 132 6.18 -13.29 -13.63
N ALA A 133 6.47 -13.31 -12.34
CA ALA A 133 6.98 -14.51 -11.67
C ALA A 133 5.96 -15.68 -11.72
N MET A 134 4.68 -15.40 -11.51
CA MET A 134 3.61 -16.41 -11.61
C MET A 134 3.49 -16.98 -13.02
N ILE A 135 3.59 -16.14 -14.05
CA ILE A 135 3.64 -16.60 -15.46
C ILE A 135 4.87 -17.49 -15.69
N GLY A 136 6.04 -17.11 -15.15
CA GLY A 136 7.25 -17.95 -15.23
C GLY A 136 7.06 -19.33 -14.60
N ILE A 137 6.40 -19.43 -13.47
CA ILE A 137 6.04 -20.70 -12.82
C ILE A 137 5.12 -21.52 -13.73
N ALA A 138 4.06 -20.90 -14.25
CA ALA A 138 3.10 -21.59 -15.14
C ALA A 138 3.76 -22.10 -16.44
N VAL A 139 4.74 -21.37 -16.98
CA VAL A 139 5.56 -21.83 -18.12
C VAL A 139 6.42 -23.03 -17.72
N ASN A 140 7.09 -22.96 -16.57
CA ASN A 140 7.90 -24.07 -16.06
C ASN A 140 7.06 -25.35 -15.82
N ASP A 141 5.83 -25.19 -15.36
CA ASP A 141 4.89 -26.29 -15.13
C ASP A 141 4.19 -26.77 -16.41
N GLY A 142 4.52 -26.21 -17.57
CA GLY A 142 3.95 -26.57 -18.85
C GLY A 142 2.49 -26.17 -19.07
N LEU A 143 1.97 -25.25 -18.22
CA LEU A 143 0.59 -24.76 -18.31
C LEU A 143 0.42 -23.64 -19.35
N ILE A 144 1.49 -22.95 -19.68
CA ILE A 144 1.52 -21.85 -20.65
C ILE A 144 2.73 -22.04 -21.56
N ASN A 145 2.53 -21.85 -22.87
CA ASN A 145 3.60 -21.78 -23.85
C ASN A 145 3.71 -20.33 -24.36
N ILE A 146 4.79 -19.64 -24.03
CA ILE A 146 5.01 -18.24 -24.41
C ILE A 146 5.20 -18.03 -25.93
N ASN A 147 5.41 -19.10 -26.72
CA ASN A 147 5.55 -19.04 -28.17
C ASN A 147 4.21 -19.28 -28.91
N GLU A 148 3.14 -19.56 -28.18
CA GLU A 148 1.79 -19.66 -28.72
C GLU A 148 1.06 -18.31 -28.61
N PRO A 149 0.23 -17.92 -29.61
CA PRO A 149 -0.51 -16.67 -29.59
C PRO A 149 -1.63 -16.65 -28.55
#